data_16fb69249e069f0c0f12b1f030f97380
#
_entry.id   16fb69249e069f0c0f12b1f030f97380
#
_cell.length_a   1.000
_cell.length_b   1.000
_cell.length_c   1.000
_cell.angle_alpha   90.00
_cell.angle_beta   90.00
_cell.angle_gamma   90.00
#
_symmetry.space_group_name_H-M   'P 1'
#
loop_
_entity.id
_entity.type
_entity.pdbx_description
1 polymer ?
#
loop_
_entity_poly.entity_id
_entity_poly.type
_entity_poly.pdbx_seq_one_letter_code
_entity_poly.pdbx_strand_id
1 'polypeptide(L)'
;MVKLLMSWDIKSGAESEYFEFIVREYAPGIMKLGVQPTEAWYTVFGEGSQILTGAVAEDLATMQAILNSSDWQSLQSKLFEYVTNFQYKIVRATGRFQML
;
A
#
# COMPACT_ATOMS: atom_id res chain seq x y z
N MET A 1 -13.53 10.29 -4.47
CA MET A 1 -12.22 9.79 -4.04
C MET A 1 -12.37 8.40 -3.44
N VAL A 2 -11.45 7.53 -3.77
CA VAL A 2 -11.41 6.18 -3.21
C VAL A 2 -10.07 5.97 -2.52
N LYS A 3 -10.06 5.07 -1.54
CA LYS A 3 -8.88 4.77 -0.75
C LYS A 3 -8.51 3.31 -0.90
N LEU A 4 -7.24 3.06 -1.18
CA LEU A 4 -6.66 1.74 -1.23
C LEU A 4 -6.06 1.44 0.14
N LEU A 5 -6.58 0.40 0.78
CA LEU A 5 -6.06 -0.08 2.06
C LEU A 5 -5.27 -1.34 1.78
N MET A 6 -4.00 -1.34 2.18
CA MET A 6 -3.13 -2.49 2.00
C MET A 6 -2.55 -2.90 3.33
N SER A 7 -2.32 -4.19 3.48
CA SER A 7 -1.68 -4.71 4.69
C SER A 7 -0.76 -5.87 4.33
N TRP A 8 0.30 -6.02 5.10
CA TRP A 8 1.26 -7.11 4.91
C TRP A 8 2.15 -7.28 6.12
N ASP A 9 2.93 -8.36 6.10
CA ASP A 9 3.97 -8.62 7.09
C ASP A 9 5.32 -8.53 6.41
N ILE A 10 6.32 -8.05 7.13
CA ILE A 10 7.70 -7.99 6.62
C ILE A 10 8.34 -9.36 6.80
N LYS A 11 8.98 -9.86 5.74
CA LYS A 11 9.72 -11.13 5.84
C LYS A 11 10.80 -11.04 6.91
N SER A 12 10.92 -12.10 7.69
CA SER A 12 11.94 -12.16 8.73
C SER A 12 13.32 -11.96 8.13
N GLY A 13 14.09 -11.03 8.70
CA GLY A 13 15.44 -10.74 8.25
C GLY A 13 15.52 -9.74 7.10
N ALA A 14 14.38 -9.28 6.58
CA ALA A 14 14.36 -8.37 5.43
C ALA A 14 14.00 -6.92 5.82
N GLU A 15 13.96 -6.63 7.12
CA GLU A 15 13.46 -5.34 7.60
C GLU A 15 14.19 -4.14 7.01
N SER A 16 15.52 -4.17 7.02
CA SER A 16 16.31 -3.03 6.52
C SER A 16 16.11 -2.79 5.04
N GLU A 17 16.15 -3.85 4.24
CA GLU A 17 15.95 -3.74 2.79
C GLU A 17 14.53 -3.32 2.47
N TYR A 18 13.56 -3.81 3.27
CA TYR A 18 12.16 -3.45 3.10
C TYR A 18 11.96 -1.94 3.27
N PHE A 19 12.43 -1.37 4.37
CA PHE A 19 12.24 0.05 4.61
C PHE A 19 12.95 0.91 3.58
N GLU A 20 14.14 0.51 3.15
CA GLU A 20 14.83 1.22 2.09
C GLU A 20 14.05 1.17 0.78
N PHE A 21 13.53 0.01 0.42
CA PHE A 21 12.72 -0.15 -0.78
C PHE A 21 11.46 0.74 -0.75
N ILE A 22 10.75 0.76 0.39
CA ILE A 22 9.55 1.57 0.53
C ILE A 22 9.84 3.04 0.28
N VAL A 23 10.90 3.57 0.91
CA VAL A 23 11.22 4.99 0.83
C VAL A 23 11.76 5.37 -0.54
N ARG A 24 12.60 4.52 -1.13
CA ARG A 24 13.31 4.85 -2.36
C ARG A 24 12.54 4.51 -3.63
N GLU A 25 11.74 3.47 -3.59
CA GLU A 25 11.10 2.98 -4.82
C GLU A 25 9.57 2.90 -4.74
N TYR A 26 9.05 2.29 -3.68
CA TYR A 26 7.63 1.95 -3.65
C TYR A 26 6.75 3.20 -3.51
N ALA A 27 6.97 3.99 -2.48
CA ALA A 27 6.15 5.18 -2.27
C ALA A 27 6.28 6.18 -3.42
N PRO A 28 7.51 6.52 -3.88
CA PRO A 28 7.60 7.39 -5.06
C PRO A 28 6.99 6.78 -6.30
N GLY A 29 7.10 5.45 -6.46
CA GLY A 29 6.57 4.76 -7.63
C GLY A 29 5.05 4.84 -7.72
N ILE A 30 4.35 4.57 -6.61
CA ILE A 30 2.89 4.62 -6.63
C ILE A 30 2.39 6.06 -6.79
N MET A 31 3.13 7.03 -6.25
CA MET A 31 2.78 8.44 -6.42
C MET A 31 2.85 8.85 -7.90
N LYS A 32 3.83 8.37 -8.62
CA LYS A 32 3.93 8.64 -10.06
C LYS A 32 2.76 8.07 -10.85
N LEU A 33 2.17 7.00 -10.35
CA LEU A 33 1.02 6.38 -11.01
C LEU A 33 -0.30 7.08 -10.68
N GLY A 34 -0.29 7.98 -9.71
CA GLY A 34 -1.50 8.70 -9.33
C GLY A 34 -2.14 8.23 -8.04
N VAL A 35 -1.44 7.38 -7.28
CA VAL A 35 -1.91 6.92 -5.98
C VAL A 35 -1.13 7.65 -4.90
N GLN A 36 -1.84 8.43 -4.08
CA GLN A 36 -1.22 9.29 -3.08
C GLN A 36 -1.27 8.62 -1.71
N PRO A 37 -0.11 8.25 -1.14
CA PRO A 37 -0.10 7.68 0.23
C PRO A 37 -0.62 8.70 1.23
N THR A 38 -1.44 8.25 2.18
CA THR A 38 -2.02 9.11 3.21
C THR A 38 -1.55 8.74 4.60
N GLU A 39 -1.44 7.44 4.90
CA GLU A 39 -0.98 7.01 6.21
C GLU A 39 -0.38 5.61 6.14
N ALA A 40 0.41 5.28 7.17
CA ALA A 40 0.94 3.93 7.35
C ALA A 40 1.10 3.69 8.84
N TRP A 41 0.77 2.47 9.27
CA TRP A 41 0.91 2.05 10.65
C TRP A 41 1.77 0.81 10.73
N TYR A 42 2.57 0.74 11.80
CA TYR A 42 3.38 -0.43 12.15
C TYR A 42 2.82 -0.97 13.47
N THR A 43 2.35 -2.21 13.46
CA THR A 43 1.80 -2.82 14.66
C THR A 43 2.93 -3.23 15.60
N VAL A 44 2.97 -2.63 16.78
CA VAL A 44 4.01 -2.94 17.78
C VAL A 44 3.50 -3.88 18.86
N PHE A 45 2.18 -4.09 18.96
CA PHE A 45 1.57 -4.97 19.94
C PHE A 45 0.20 -5.40 19.45
N GLY A 46 -0.09 -6.71 19.57
CA GLY A 46 -1.38 -7.24 19.16
C GLY A 46 -1.30 -8.11 17.93
N GLU A 47 -2.44 -8.70 17.58
CA GLU A 47 -2.54 -9.57 16.42
C GLU A 47 -2.84 -8.77 15.16
N GLY A 48 -2.68 -9.42 14.02
CA GLY A 48 -2.94 -8.83 12.72
C GLY A 48 -1.66 -8.52 11.96
N SER A 49 -1.82 -7.84 10.83
CA SER A 49 -0.69 -7.51 9.96
C SER A 49 0.23 -6.51 10.61
N GLN A 50 1.53 -6.64 10.33
CA GLN A 50 2.52 -5.71 10.85
C GLN A 50 2.34 -4.32 10.26
N ILE A 51 2.08 -4.24 8.96
CA ILE A 51 1.99 -2.97 8.24
C ILE A 51 0.58 -2.80 7.70
N LEU A 52 0.02 -1.63 7.95
CA LEU A 52 -1.26 -1.20 7.38
C LEU A 52 -1.03 0.13 6.69
N THR A 53 -1.47 0.25 5.45
CA THR A 53 -1.27 1.49 4.69
C THR A 53 -2.58 1.95 4.08
N GLY A 54 -2.67 3.26 3.87
CA GLY A 54 -3.76 3.86 3.12
C GLY A 54 -3.20 4.78 2.05
N ALA A 55 -3.85 4.78 0.90
CA ALA A 55 -3.49 5.67 -0.20
C ALA A 55 -4.74 5.99 -1.01
N VAL A 56 -4.80 7.18 -1.59
CA VAL A 56 -6.01 7.63 -2.28
C VAL A 56 -5.76 7.85 -3.75
N ALA A 57 -6.82 7.67 -4.54
CA ALA A 57 -6.87 8.05 -5.93
C ALA A 57 -8.18 8.78 -6.18
N GLU A 58 -8.26 9.46 -7.33
CA GLU A 58 -9.36 10.37 -7.64
C GLU A 58 -10.71 9.66 -7.63
N ASP A 59 -10.81 8.52 -8.30
CA ASP A 59 -12.04 7.76 -8.38
C ASP A 59 -11.73 6.27 -8.58
N LEU A 60 -12.79 5.46 -8.54
CA LEU A 60 -12.64 4.02 -8.65
C LEU A 60 -12.11 3.58 -10.01
N ALA A 61 -12.56 4.19 -11.08
CA ALA A 61 -12.10 3.84 -12.43
C ALA A 61 -10.61 4.09 -12.58
N THR A 62 -10.13 5.22 -12.07
CA THR A 62 -8.71 5.55 -12.07
C THR A 62 -7.92 4.55 -11.24
N MET A 63 -8.41 4.24 -10.04
CA MET A 63 -7.75 3.28 -9.17
C MET A 63 -7.65 1.91 -9.85
N GLN A 64 -8.73 1.42 -10.43
CA GLN A 64 -8.72 0.12 -11.10
C GLN A 64 -7.76 0.09 -12.29
N ALA A 65 -7.71 1.17 -13.07
CA ALA A 65 -6.78 1.26 -14.19
C ALA A 65 -5.33 1.19 -13.71
N ILE A 66 -5.02 1.89 -12.60
CA ILE A 66 -3.67 1.86 -12.03
C ILE A 66 -3.32 0.46 -11.54
N LEU A 67 -4.23 -0.19 -10.80
CA LEU A 67 -3.97 -1.52 -10.26
C LEU A 67 -3.80 -2.58 -11.35
N ASN A 68 -4.37 -2.35 -12.53
CA ASN A 68 -4.23 -3.25 -13.65
C ASN A 68 -3.04 -2.90 -14.56
N SER A 69 -2.33 -1.81 -14.28
CA SER A 69 -1.20 -1.40 -15.10
C SER A 69 0.03 -2.29 -14.87
N SER A 70 0.88 -2.38 -15.89
CA SER A 70 2.12 -3.13 -15.77
C SER A 70 3.09 -2.48 -14.79
N ASP A 71 3.05 -1.16 -14.69
CA ASP A 71 3.91 -0.43 -13.74
C ASP A 71 3.55 -0.77 -12.29
N TRP A 72 2.26 -0.82 -11.97
CA TRP A 72 1.80 -1.23 -10.65
C TRP A 72 2.25 -2.66 -10.37
N GLN A 73 2.05 -3.56 -11.32
CA GLN A 73 2.39 -4.96 -11.12
C GLN A 73 3.90 -5.17 -10.94
N SER A 74 4.71 -4.37 -11.62
CA SER A 74 6.17 -4.40 -11.41
C SER A 74 6.54 -3.99 -10.00
N LEU A 75 5.92 -2.91 -9.48
CA LEU A 75 6.16 -2.47 -8.10
C LEU A 75 5.71 -3.53 -7.10
N GLN A 76 4.57 -4.16 -7.34
CA GLN A 76 4.06 -5.21 -6.45
C GLN A 76 4.98 -6.43 -6.45
N SER A 77 5.50 -6.82 -7.60
CA SER A 77 6.45 -7.93 -7.68
C SER A 77 7.69 -7.66 -6.83
N LYS A 78 8.19 -6.43 -6.87
CA LYS A 78 9.34 -6.05 -6.03
C LYS A 78 8.98 -6.06 -4.54
N LEU A 79 7.80 -5.55 -4.21
CA LEU A 79 7.34 -5.54 -2.83
C LEU A 79 7.27 -6.96 -2.27
N PHE A 80 6.79 -7.91 -3.08
CA PHE A 80 6.63 -9.30 -2.65
C PHE A 80 7.96 -10.01 -2.36
N GLU A 81 9.09 -9.42 -2.75
CA GLU A 81 10.39 -9.94 -2.34
C GLU A 81 10.66 -9.70 -0.86
N TYR A 82 9.98 -8.74 -0.25
CA TYR A 82 10.22 -8.32 1.13
C TYR A 82 9.07 -8.60 2.07
N VAL A 83 7.88 -8.92 1.57
CA VAL A 83 6.68 -9.04 2.41
C VAL A 83 5.92 -10.33 2.14
N THR A 84 5.08 -10.72 3.12
CA THR A 84 4.17 -11.86 3.03
C THR A 84 2.79 -11.43 3.48
N ASN A 85 1.79 -12.28 3.25
CA ASN A 85 0.42 -12.06 3.71
C ASN A 85 -0.17 -10.74 3.21
N PHE A 86 0.11 -10.40 1.97
CA PHE A 86 -0.40 -9.19 1.35
C PHE A 86 -1.91 -9.28 1.16
N GLN A 87 -2.62 -8.25 1.59
CA GLN A 87 -4.05 -8.10 1.39
C GLN A 87 -4.35 -6.65 1.01
N TYR A 88 -5.41 -6.46 0.25
CA TYR A 88 -5.84 -5.10 -0.07
C TYR A 88 -7.34 -5.05 -0.28
N LYS A 89 -7.89 -3.86 -0.12
CA LYS A 89 -9.26 -3.56 -0.50
C LYS A 89 -9.37 -2.08 -0.85
N ILE A 90 -10.39 -1.76 -1.62
CA ILE A 90 -10.68 -0.38 -2.00
C ILE A 90 -11.96 0.03 -1.28
N VAL A 91 -11.92 1.18 -0.62
CA VAL A 91 -13.07 1.72 0.08
C VAL A 91 -13.34 3.12 -0.44
N ARG A 92 -14.58 3.59 -0.26
CA ARG A 92 -14.93 4.96 -0.60
C ARG A 92 -14.42 5.88 0.50
N ALA A 93 -13.67 6.90 0.12
CA ALA A 93 -13.17 7.88 1.08
C ALA A 93 -14.17 9.03 1.16
N THR A 94 -14.84 9.15 2.29
CA THR A 94 -15.88 10.17 2.45
C THR A 94 -15.40 11.43 3.13
N GLY A 95 -14.21 11.39 3.69
CA GLY A 95 -13.64 12.53 4.41
C GLY A 95 -14.11 12.68 5.84
N ARG A 96 -15.16 12.00 6.26
CA ARG A 96 -15.71 12.14 7.60
C ARG A 96 -15.67 10.90 8.45
N PHE A 97 -15.85 9.73 7.85
CA PHE A 97 -15.95 8.47 8.59
C PHE A 97 -15.00 7.44 8.04
N GLN A 98 -13.76 7.83 7.86
CA GLN A 98 -12.78 6.93 7.29
C GLN A 98 -12.22 5.93 8.28
N MET A 99 -12.45 6.16 9.56
CA MET A 99 -11.97 5.24 10.57
C MET A 99 -12.77 3.93 10.61
N LEU A 100 -13.84 3.89 9.91
CA LEU A 100 -14.64 2.69 9.84
C LEU A 100 -14.17 1.80 8.71
#